data_0dae3bf2f45c503a6972e6c8a88ca2e3
#
_entry.id   0dae3bf2f45c503a6972e6c8a88ca2e3
#
_cell.length_a   1.000
_cell.length_b   1.000
_cell.length_c   1.000
_cell.angle_alpha   90.00
_cell.angle_beta   90.00
_cell.angle_gamma   90.00
#
_symmetry.space_group_name_H-M   'P 1'
#
loop_
_entity.id
_entity.type
_entity.pdbx_description
1 polymer ?
#
loop_
_entity_poly.entity_id
_entity_poly.type
_entity_poly.pdbx_seq_one_letter_code
_entity_poly.pdbx_strand_id
1 'polypeptide(L)' 'MVEIGKYNTLKIVKDLDFGIYLDGGNGVEILLPTRYVPKNVKPGDEVEVFI' A
#
# COMPACT_ATOMS: atom_id res chain seq x y z
N MET A 1 7.09 -0.80 10.32
CA MET A 1 8.19 -0.66 9.36
C MET A 1 8.13 -1.78 8.34
N VAL A 2 8.41 -1.45 7.07
CA VAL A 2 8.34 -2.43 5.98
C VAL A 2 9.50 -3.42 6.10
N GLU A 3 9.18 -4.71 5.93
CA GLU A 3 10.18 -5.76 5.93
C GLU A 3 10.32 -6.32 4.51
N ILE A 4 11.52 -6.21 3.95
CA ILE A 4 11.80 -6.68 2.60
C ILE A 4 11.81 -8.21 2.57
N GLY A 5 11.25 -8.79 1.50
CA GLY A 5 11.19 -10.24 1.35
C GLY A 5 10.05 -10.89 2.12
N LYS A 6 9.10 -10.10 2.61
CA LYS A 6 7.97 -10.60 3.39
C LYS A 6 6.68 -9.89 2.98
N TYR A 7 5.56 -10.49 3.36
CA TYR A 7 4.27 -9.81 3.26
C TYR A 7 4.17 -8.78 4.37
N ASN A 8 3.68 -7.62 4.02
CA ASN A 8 3.49 -6.52 4.97
C ASN A 8 2.07 -6.02 4.87
N THR A 9 1.42 -5.80 6.02
CA THR A 9 0.11 -5.17 6.07
C THR A 9 0.30 -3.68 6.23
N LEU A 10 -0.06 -2.92 5.21
CA LEU A 10 0.18 -1.49 5.16
C LEU A 10 -1.13 -0.75 4.96
N LYS A 11 -1.20 0.45 5.53
CA LYS A 11 -2.39 1.28 5.44
C LYS A 11 -2.34 2.15 4.19
N ILE A 12 -3.47 2.25 3.50
CA ILE A 12 -3.59 3.11 2.32
C ILE A 12 -3.73 4.55 2.80
N VAL A 13 -2.82 5.41 2.35
CA VAL A 13 -2.86 6.82 2.71
C VAL A 13 -3.40 7.69 1.60
N LYS A 14 -3.34 7.23 0.35
CA LYS A 14 -3.77 8.04 -0.78
C LYS A 14 -4.21 7.14 -1.93
N ASP A 15 -5.30 7.53 -2.58
CA ASP A 15 -5.85 6.83 -3.73
C ASP A 15 -5.64 7.67 -4.98
N LEU A 16 -4.94 7.11 -5.97
CA LEU A 16 -4.59 7.78 -7.21
C LEU A 16 -5.13 6.98 -8.39
N ASP A 17 -5.28 7.65 -9.55
CA ASP A 17 -5.78 6.99 -10.75
C ASP A 17 -4.89 5.84 -11.21
N PHE A 18 -3.59 5.95 -10.99
CA PHE A 18 -2.63 4.96 -11.44
C PHE A 18 -2.17 4.00 -10.34
N GLY A 19 -2.70 4.16 -9.12
CA GLY A 19 -2.33 3.27 -8.02
C GLY A 19 -2.68 3.89 -6.68
N ILE A 20 -2.17 3.27 -5.63
CA ILE A 20 -2.37 3.76 -4.27
C ILE A 20 -1.03 3.91 -3.57
N TYR A 21 -0.96 4.86 -2.64
CA TYR A 21 0.18 5.00 -1.75
C TYR A 21 -0.11 4.32 -0.44
N LEU A 22 0.87 3.55 0.03
CA LEU A 22 0.79 2.83 1.29
C LEU A 22 1.77 3.44 2.28
N ASP A 23 1.39 3.43 3.54
CA ASP A 23 2.25 3.91 4.62
C ASP A 23 3.25 2.81 5.00
N GLY A 24 4.51 3.00 4.63
CA GLY A 24 5.58 2.06 4.95
C GLY A 24 6.24 2.31 6.30
N GLY A 25 5.78 3.32 7.04
CA GLY A 25 6.37 3.68 8.33
C GLY A 25 7.51 4.69 8.16
N ASN A 26 7.78 5.45 9.23
CA ASN A 26 8.88 6.43 9.26
C ASN A 26 8.89 7.42 8.09
N GLY A 27 7.71 7.81 7.60
CA GLY A 27 7.60 8.73 6.48
C GLY A 27 7.84 8.11 5.12
N VAL A 28 8.01 6.80 5.05
CA VAL A 28 8.17 6.10 3.77
C VAL A 28 6.81 5.83 3.16
N GLU A 29 6.66 6.15 1.88
CA GLU A 29 5.45 5.84 1.13
C GLU A 29 5.78 4.88 0.01
N ILE A 30 4.92 3.89 -0.19
CA ILE A 30 5.11 2.87 -1.21
C ILE A 30 3.98 2.97 -2.20
N LEU A 31 4.32 3.06 -3.49
CA LEU A 31 3.32 3.11 -4.55
C LEU A 31 2.99 1.69 -5.02
N LEU A 32 1.70 1.34 -4.95
CA LEU A 32 1.21 0.08 -5.49
C LEU A 32 0.46 0.38 -6.78
N PRO A 33 0.92 -0.09 -7.93
CA PRO A 33 0.25 0.16 -9.20
C PRO A 33 -1.17 -0.40 -9.22
N THR A 34 -2.04 0.23 -10.01
CA THR A 34 -3.45 -0.13 -10.08
C THR A 34 -3.70 -1.61 -10.35
N ARG A 35 -2.89 -2.23 -11.19
CA ARG A 35 -3.06 -3.65 -11.54
C ARG A 35 -2.89 -4.59 -10.35
N TYR A 36 -2.23 -4.14 -9.28
CA TYR A 36 -2.02 -4.93 -8.07
C TYR A 36 -2.97 -4.53 -6.94
N VAL A 37 -3.79 -3.52 -7.16
CA VAL A 37 -4.68 -3.00 -6.13
C VAL A 37 -5.94 -3.85 -6.08
N PRO A 38 -6.32 -4.40 -4.90
CA PRO A 38 -7.59 -5.11 -4.78
C PRO A 38 -8.75 -4.16 -5.05
N LYS A 39 -9.87 -4.71 -5.50
CA LYS A 39 -11.06 -3.90 -5.72
C LYS A 39 -11.67 -3.49 -4.38
N ASN A 40 -12.34 -2.35 -4.38
CA ASN A 40 -13.11 -1.88 -3.22
C ASN A 40 -12.25 -1.46 -2.03
N VAL A 41 -10.99 -1.06 -2.27
CA VAL A 41 -10.16 -0.49 -1.22
C VAL A 41 -10.16 1.03 -1.34
N LYS A 42 -9.94 1.70 -0.23
CA LYS A 42 -9.97 3.17 -0.16
C LYS A 42 -9.00 3.64 0.92
N PRO A 43 -8.66 4.94 0.97
CA PRO A 43 -7.79 5.47 2.02
C PRO A 43 -8.35 5.13 3.39
N GLY A 44 -7.47 4.71 4.28
CA GLY A 44 -7.83 4.23 5.60
C GLY A 44 -7.92 2.72 5.72
N ASP A 45 -8.06 2.01 4.59
CA ASP A 45 -8.04 0.56 4.59
C ASP A 45 -6.61 0.05 4.66
N GLU A 46 -6.48 -1.21 5.06
CA GLU A 46 -5.18 -1.88 5.08
C GLU A 46 -5.14 -2.97 4.03
N VAL A 47 -3.97 -3.15 3.42
CA VAL A 47 -3.77 -4.20 2.42
C VAL A 47 -2.48 -4.94 2.74
N GLU A 48 -2.46 -6.23 2.42
CA GLU A 48 -1.26 -7.04 2.57
C GLU A 48 -0.53 -7.09 1.24
N VAL A 49 0.73 -6.71 1.25
CA VAL A 49 1.55 -6.67 0.05
C VAL A 49 2.90 -7.35 0.31
N PHE A 50 3.46 -7.93 -0.74
CA PHE A 50 4.79 -8.52 -0.68
C PHE A 50 5.82 -7.50 -1.17
N ILE A 51 6.83 -7.27 -0.37
CA ILE A 51 7.87 -6.29 -0.71
C ILE A 51 9.16 -7.03 -1.20
#